data_306d0c8df1af7011970a0004019aeac4
#
_entry.id   306d0c8df1af7011970a0004019aeac4
#
_cell.length_a   1.000
_cell.length_b   1.000
_cell.length_c   1.000
_cell.angle_alpha   90.00
_cell.angle_beta   90.00
_cell.angle_gamma   90.00
#
_symmetry.space_group_name_H-M   'P 1'
#
loop_
_entity.id
_entity.type
_entity.pdbx_description
1 polymer ?
#
loop_
_entity_poly.entity_id
_entity_poly.type
_entity_poly.pdbx_seq_one_letter_code
_entity_poly.pdbx_strand_id
1 'polypeptide(L)'
;MKSLQDLDIFVRTVDSGSLSATARALDLTPAAASAALKRLEAELGVALFVRSTRSLRLTQEGELFLEHCRPALAALQQVRGQLQGGQVRGFRGTLLLAAPSDLGRNVLLPWLDAFQAEHPGIDIRLQLSDRMANVYSEPVDAAFRYGKPQDSSLVALPLAADHRRVLCAAPAYLQARGAPATPHALAGHDALCFMLGEDVHDRWRFWDAAGQEVLVRVRSRNVSNDGDAVRRWAVRGRGIAYKSYFDVADDLAAGRLVPLCPGWTTEAVPLFLVAPSRRQLTPLVRALRDFMAQRLQVLAGAESGRQGETRGGAAGAPD
;
A
#
# COMPACT_ATOMS: atom_id res chain seq x y z
N MET A 1 -28.88 9.49 -19.59
CA MET A 1 -28.11 8.22 -19.73
C MET A 1 -29.10 7.07 -19.79
N LYS A 2 -29.22 6.45 -20.96
CA LYS A 2 -30.28 5.45 -21.24
C LYS A 2 -29.87 4.01 -20.88
N SER A 3 -28.59 3.71 -20.71
CA SER A 3 -28.12 2.33 -20.47
C SER A 3 -26.96 2.28 -19.50
N LEU A 4 -27.16 1.60 -18.35
CA LEU A 4 -26.09 1.24 -17.41
C LEU A 4 -25.06 0.31 -18.04
N GLN A 5 -25.46 -0.50 -19.02
CA GLN A 5 -24.58 -1.39 -19.74
C GLN A 5 -23.54 -0.63 -20.56
N ASP A 6 -23.94 0.51 -21.18
CA ASP A 6 -23.03 1.34 -21.96
C ASP A 6 -21.94 1.96 -21.04
N LEU A 7 -22.31 2.31 -19.79
CA LEU A 7 -21.36 2.78 -18.78
C LEU A 7 -20.40 1.67 -18.33
N ASP A 8 -20.90 0.45 -18.11
CA ASP A 8 -20.07 -0.70 -17.73
C ASP A 8 -19.08 -1.05 -18.85
N ILE A 9 -19.53 -1.03 -20.11
CA ILE A 9 -18.66 -1.23 -21.28
C ILE A 9 -17.58 -0.15 -21.34
N PHE A 10 -17.91 1.11 -21.09
CA PHE A 10 -16.95 2.22 -21.07
C PHE A 10 -15.86 1.98 -20.01
N VAL A 11 -16.25 1.78 -18.74
CA VAL A 11 -15.31 1.57 -17.63
C VAL A 11 -14.41 0.36 -17.88
N ARG A 12 -14.97 -0.79 -18.28
CA ARG A 12 -14.19 -2.00 -18.58
C ARG A 12 -13.28 -1.84 -19.80
N THR A 13 -13.66 -1.02 -20.77
CA THR A 13 -12.80 -0.74 -21.92
C THR A 13 -11.59 0.08 -21.52
N VAL A 14 -11.74 1.01 -20.58
CA VAL A 14 -10.60 1.72 -19.98
C VAL A 14 -9.70 0.76 -19.23
N ASP A 15 -10.28 -0.08 -18.38
CA ASP A 15 -9.54 -1.02 -17.52
C ASP A 15 -8.74 -2.05 -18.31
N SER A 16 -9.32 -2.57 -19.40
CA SER A 16 -8.68 -3.58 -20.24
C SER A 16 -7.74 -2.99 -21.30
N GLY A 17 -7.86 -1.67 -21.57
CA GLY A 17 -7.17 -1.01 -22.70
C GLY A 17 -7.62 -1.52 -24.08
N SER A 18 -8.65 -2.38 -24.17
CA SER A 18 -9.08 -3.04 -25.40
C SER A 18 -10.57 -3.30 -25.46
N LEU A 19 -11.23 -2.72 -26.46
CA LEU A 19 -12.63 -2.94 -26.71
C LEU A 19 -12.97 -4.42 -27.00
N SER A 20 -12.07 -5.12 -27.70
CA SER A 20 -12.26 -6.54 -28.01
C SER A 20 -12.12 -7.42 -26.77
N ALA A 21 -11.24 -7.07 -25.82
CA ALA A 21 -11.13 -7.76 -24.54
C ALA A 21 -12.38 -7.53 -23.68
N THR A 22 -12.89 -6.30 -23.63
CA THR A 22 -14.14 -5.95 -22.95
C THR A 22 -15.34 -6.70 -23.52
N ALA A 23 -15.45 -6.75 -24.84
CA ALA A 23 -16.53 -7.46 -25.50
C ALA A 23 -16.54 -8.96 -25.13
N ARG A 24 -15.39 -9.61 -25.17
CA ARG A 24 -15.27 -11.03 -24.74
C ARG A 24 -15.63 -11.24 -23.28
N ALA A 25 -15.18 -10.33 -22.39
CA ALA A 25 -15.47 -10.41 -20.95
C ALA A 25 -16.95 -10.22 -20.60
N LEU A 26 -17.73 -9.62 -21.51
CA LEU A 26 -19.16 -9.34 -21.35
C LEU A 26 -20.05 -10.22 -22.25
N ASP A 27 -19.49 -11.23 -22.92
CA ASP A 27 -20.19 -12.09 -23.88
C ASP A 27 -20.88 -11.29 -25.02
N LEU A 28 -20.21 -10.21 -25.45
CA LEU A 28 -20.68 -9.34 -26.53
C LEU A 28 -19.81 -9.49 -27.78
N THR A 29 -20.37 -9.14 -28.93
CA THR A 29 -19.56 -8.95 -30.13
C THR A 29 -18.78 -7.63 -30.06
N PRO A 30 -17.57 -7.54 -30.64
CA PRO A 30 -16.84 -6.26 -30.73
C PRO A 30 -17.65 -5.12 -31.37
N ALA A 31 -18.52 -5.47 -32.34
CA ALA A 31 -19.43 -4.53 -32.97
C ALA A 31 -20.46 -3.97 -31.97
N ALA A 32 -21.05 -4.82 -31.13
CA ALA A 32 -21.99 -4.42 -30.10
C ALA A 32 -21.37 -3.50 -29.06
N ALA A 33 -20.16 -3.85 -28.57
CA ALA A 33 -19.43 -3.01 -27.65
C ALA A 33 -19.03 -1.65 -28.27
N SER A 34 -18.62 -1.62 -29.53
CA SER A 34 -18.34 -0.39 -30.26
C SER A 34 -19.60 0.49 -30.45
N ALA A 35 -20.75 -0.12 -30.73
CA ALA A 35 -22.01 0.58 -30.84
C ALA A 35 -22.44 1.19 -29.49
N ALA A 36 -22.23 0.49 -28.39
CA ALA A 36 -22.51 0.98 -27.04
C ALA A 36 -21.70 2.24 -26.72
N LEU A 37 -20.39 2.23 -26.97
CA LEU A 37 -19.54 3.40 -26.77
C LEU A 37 -19.95 4.57 -27.65
N LYS A 38 -20.29 4.33 -28.94
CA LYS A 38 -20.77 5.37 -29.83
C LYS A 38 -22.08 5.98 -29.35
N ARG A 39 -23.01 5.17 -28.82
CA ARG A 39 -24.25 5.68 -28.23
C ARG A 39 -23.97 6.57 -27.03
N LEU A 40 -23.05 6.15 -26.16
CA LEU A 40 -22.66 6.92 -24.96
C LEU A 40 -22.03 8.26 -25.37
N GLU A 41 -21.06 8.25 -26.28
CA GLU A 41 -20.42 9.46 -26.81
C GLU A 41 -21.44 10.39 -27.48
N ALA A 42 -22.38 9.85 -28.25
CA ALA A 42 -23.44 10.62 -28.88
C ALA A 42 -24.42 11.24 -27.86
N GLU A 43 -24.74 10.53 -26.79
CA GLU A 43 -25.61 11.04 -25.70
C GLU A 43 -24.94 12.16 -24.91
N LEU A 44 -23.61 12.06 -24.70
CA LEU A 44 -22.81 13.06 -23.99
C LEU A 44 -22.42 14.25 -24.89
N GLY A 45 -22.48 14.09 -26.20
CA GLY A 45 -22.08 15.09 -27.17
C GLY A 45 -20.56 15.28 -27.30
N VAL A 46 -19.77 14.37 -26.70
CA VAL A 46 -18.31 14.44 -26.69
C VAL A 46 -17.70 13.06 -26.94
N ALA A 47 -16.50 13.03 -27.52
CA ALA A 47 -15.73 11.81 -27.67
C ALA A 47 -15.04 11.48 -26.34
N LEU A 48 -15.17 10.23 -25.89
CA LEU A 48 -14.52 9.74 -24.67
C LEU A 48 -13.18 9.06 -24.95
N PHE A 49 -12.98 8.57 -26.19
CA PHE A 49 -11.76 7.94 -26.63
C PHE A 49 -11.17 8.60 -27.87
N VAL A 50 -9.85 8.74 -27.88
CA VAL A 50 -9.08 8.99 -29.10
C VAL A 50 -8.80 7.64 -29.74
N ARG A 51 -9.33 7.43 -30.95
CA ARG A 51 -9.15 6.19 -31.70
C ARG A 51 -7.97 6.33 -32.65
N SER A 52 -6.91 5.58 -32.40
CA SER A 52 -5.89 5.32 -33.41
C SER A 52 -5.90 3.84 -33.78
N THR A 53 -5.37 3.49 -34.92
CA THR A 53 -5.27 2.08 -35.37
C THR A 53 -4.40 1.22 -34.47
N ARG A 54 -3.62 1.83 -33.57
CA ARG A 54 -2.67 1.15 -32.70
C ARG A 54 -2.91 1.32 -31.19
N SER A 55 -3.76 2.26 -30.77
CA SER A 55 -4.02 2.49 -29.33
C SER A 55 -5.40 3.12 -29.10
N LEU A 56 -6.01 2.74 -27.99
CA LEU A 56 -7.22 3.35 -27.46
C LEU A 56 -6.80 4.16 -26.23
N ARG A 57 -6.99 5.49 -26.27
CA ARG A 57 -6.67 6.40 -25.15
C ARG A 57 -7.89 7.23 -24.81
N LEU A 58 -8.04 7.59 -23.54
CA LEU A 58 -9.06 8.54 -23.14
C LEU A 58 -8.78 9.94 -23.71
N THR A 59 -9.84 10.68 -23.96
CA THR A 59 -9.81 12.14 -24.11
C THR A 59 -9.81 12.78 -22.73
N GLN A 60 -9.61 14.10 -22.64
CA GLN A 60 -9.76 14.84 -21.39
C GLN A 60 -11.19 14.72 -20.83
N GLU A 61 -12.19 14.77 -21.70
CA GLU A 61 -13.59 14.52 -21.36
C GLU A 61 -13.82 13.07 -20.89
N GLY A 62 -13.13 12.11 -21.52
CA GLY A 62 -13.16 10.70 -21.12
C GLY A 62 -12.58 10.47 -19.73
N GLU A 63 -11.48 11.14 -19.38
CA GLU A 63 -10.88 11.08 -18.04
C GLU A 63 -11.82 11.66 -16.99
N LEU A 64 -12.36 12.85 -17.25
CA LEU A 64 -13.34 13.50 -16.39
C LEU A 64 -14.60 12.63 -16.21
N PHE A 65 -15.09 12.04 -17.29
CA PHE A 65 -16.27 11.18 -17.24
C PHE A 65 -15.98 9.89 -16.44
N LEU A 66 -14.81 9.28 -16.60
CA LEU A 66 -14.41 8.10 -15.86
C LEU A 66 -14.35 8.34 -14.35
N GLU A 67 -13.80 9.48 -13.94
CA GLU A 67 -13.71 9.87 -12.52
C GLU A 67 -15.09 9.83 -11.83
N HIS A 68 -16.14 10.25 -12.53
CA HIS A 68 -17.49 10.27 -11.99
C HIS A 68 -18.30 9.01 -12.28
N CYS A 69 -18.08 8.38 -13.42
CA CYS A 69 -18.83 7.20 -13.85
C CYS A 69 -18.49 5.96 -13.04
N ARG A 70 -17.22 5.74 -12.74
CA ARG A 70 -16.76 4.54 -12.00
C ARG A 70 -17.40 4.41 -10.61
N PRO A 71 -17.37 5.42 -9.71
CA PRO A 71 -18.00 5.31 -8.40
C PRO A 71 -19.53 5.24 -8.48
N ALA A 72 -20.14 5.93 -9.46
CA ALA A 72 -21.59 5.87 -9.65
C ALA A 72 -22.05 4.47 -10.08
N LEU A 73 -21.33 3.85 -11.02
CA LEU A 73 -21.64 2.50 -11.49
C LEU A 73 -21.47 1.47 -10.36
N ALA A 74 -20.41 1.59 -9.56
CA ALA A 74 -20.17 0.70 -8.41
C ALA A 74 -21.29 0.81 -7.36
N ALA A 75 -21.75 2.03 -7.05
CA ALA A 75 -22.87 2.27 -6.13
C ALA A 75 -24.18 1.63 -6.63
N LEU A 76 -24.49 1.77 -7.92
CA LEU A 76 -25.69 1.18 -8.52
C LEU A 76 -25.63 -0.34 -8.57
N GLN A 77 -24.48 -0.93 -8.84
CA GLN A 77 -24.28 -2.38 -8.81
C GLN A 77 -24.46 -2.95 -7.39
N GLN A 78 -23.99 -2.21 -6.38
CA GLN A 78 -24.16 -2.58 -4.98
C GLN A 78 -25.65 -2.58 -4.57
N VAL A 79 -26.40 -1.53 -4.88
CA VAL A 79 -27.84 -1.42 -4.59
C VAL A 79 -28.61 -2.53 -5.32
N ARG A 80 -28.27 -2.81 -6.58
CA ARG A 80 -28.91 -3.90 -7.34
C ARG A 80 -28.67 -5.26 -6.67
N GLY A 81 -27.45 -5.51 -6.17
CA GLY A 81 -27.14 -6.73 -5.42
C GLY A 81 -27.96 -6.85 -4.12
N GLN A 82 -28.17 -5.75 -3.42
CA GLN A 82 -29.00 -5.72 -2.19
C GLN A 82 -30.49 -5.96 -2.47
N LEU A 83 -31.02 -5.41 -3.57
CA LEU A 83 -32.45 -5.51 -3.93
C LEU A 83 -32.84 -6.87 -4.49
N GLN A 84 -31.91 -7.61 -5.10
CA GLN A 84 -32.21 -8.89 -5.75
C GLN A 84 -32.34 -10.06 -4.77
N GLY A 85 -32.32 -9.82 -3.44
CA GLY A 85 -32.68 -10.81 -2.40
C GLY A 85 -31.83 -12.08 -2.34
N GLY A 86 -30.88 -12.20 -3.25
CA GLY A 86 -29.85 -13.22 -3.19
C GLY A 86 -28.75 -12.74 -2.28
N GLN A 87 -28.32 -13.57 -1.34
CA GLN A 87 -27.08 -13.38 -0.59
C GLN A 87 -25.88 -13.39 -1.57
N VAL A 88 -25.77 -12.37 -2.42
CA VAL A 88 -24.49 -12.08 -3.07
C VAL A 88 -23.66 -11.37 -2.00
N ARG A 89 -23.14 -12.18 -1.08
CA ARG A 89 -22.05 -11.78 -0.19
C ARG A 89 -20.91 -11.38 -1.10
N GLY A 90 -20.68 -10.09 -1.24
CA GLY A 90 -19.45 -9.62 -1.85
C GLY A 90 -19.61 -8.42 -2.80
N PHE A 91 -18.61 -7.59 -2.78
CA PHE A 91 -18.41 -6.52 -3.75
C PHE A 91 -18.06 -7.10 -5.13
N ARG A 92 -18.22 -6.30 -6.20
CA ARG A 92 -17.82 -6.66 -7.56
C ARG A 92 -17.11 -5.50 -8.22
N GLY A 93 -16.20 -5.80 -9.12
CA GLY A 93 -15.46 -4.83 -9.93
C GLY A 93 -13.96 -4.89 -9.69
N THR A 94 -13.23 -3.98 -10.31
CA THR A 94 -11.77 -3.88 -10.18
C THR A 94 -11.41 -2.88 -9.09
N LEU A 95 -10.48 -3.26 -8.22
CA LEU A 95 -9.90 -2.43 -7.18
C LEU A 95 -8.44 -2.13 -7.54
N LEU A 96 -8.17 -0.87 -7.82
CA LEU A 96 -6.84 -0.38 -8.20
C LEU A 96 -6.11 0.12 -6.95
N LEU A 97 -5.07 -0.58 -6.55
CA LEU A 97 -4.30 -0.30 -5.32
C LEU A 97 -2.85 0.03 -5.63
N ALA A 98 -2.28 0.90 -4.80
CA ALA A 98 -0.84 1.11 -4.75
C ALA A 98 -0.31 0.88 -3.33
N ALA A 99 0.92 0.37 -3.21
CA ALA A 99 1.55 0.15 -1.91
C ALA A 99 3.09 0.26 -2.03
N PRO A 100 3.78 0.55 -0.90
CA PRO A 100 5.23 0.38 -0.81
C PRO A 100 5.63 -1.05 -1.13
N SER A 101 6.79 -1.21 -1.77
CA SER A 101 7.26 -2.50 -2.30
C SER A 101 7.35 -3.59 -1.23
N ASP A 102 7.88 -3.25 -0.08
CA ASP A 102 8.10 -4.17 1.04
C ASP A 102 6.78 -4.54 1.73
N LEU A 103 6.01 -3.55 2.16
CA LEU A 103 4.69 -3.74 2.76
C LEU A 103 3.78 -4.56 1.83
N GLY A 104 3.75 -4.20 0.55
CA GLY A 104 2.89 -4.85 -0.43
C GLY A 104 3.22 -6.32 -0.61
N ARG A 105 4.51 -6.66 -0.81
CA ARG A 105 4.94 -8.04 -1.06
C ARG A 105 4.83 -8.93 0.16
N ASN A 106 5.22 -8.43 1.33
CA ASN A 106 5.42 -9.27 2.50
C ASN A 106 4.23 -9.27 3.47
N VAL A 107 3.37 -8.25 3.42
CA VAL A 107 2.24 -8.09 4.34
C VAL A 107 0.89 -8.07 3.61
N LEU A 108 0.75 -7.19 2.61
CA LEU A 108 -0.57 -6.97 2.02
C LEU A 108 -0.99 -8.08 1.06
N LEU A 109 -0.09 -8.69 0.27
CA LEU A 109 -0.45 -9.72 -0.70
C LEU A 109 -1.28 -10.85 -0.08
N PRO A 110 -0.84 -11.56 0.98
CA PRO A 110 -1.63 -12.64 1.57
C PRO A 110 -2.96 -12.14 2.17
N TRP A 111 -3.03 -10.88 2.60
CA TRP A 111 -4.27 -10.31 3.11
C TRP A 111 -5.22 -9.91 2.00
N LEU A 112 -4.71 -9.44 0.87
CA LEU A 112 -5.50 -9.17 -0.33
C LEU A 112 -6.09 -10.46 -0.91
N ASP A 113 -5.32 -11.55 -0.91
CA ASP A 113 -5.83 -12.88 -1.29
C ASP A 113 -6.99 -13.31 -0.39
N ALA A 114 -6.85 -13.13 0.94
CA ALA A 114 -7.90 -13.43 1.90
C ALA A 114 -9.14 -12.52 1.69
N PHE A 115 -8.95 -11.22 1.46
CA PHE A 115 -10.02 -10.29 1.16
C PHE A 115 -10.76 -10.66 -0.14
N GLN A 116 -10.03 -11.07 -1.16
CA GLN A 116 -10.61 -11.50 -2.43
C GLN A 116 -11.37 -12.83 -2.27
N ALA A 117 -10.91 -13.74 -1.42
CA ALA A 117 -11.64 -14.97 -1.11
C ALA A 117 -13.01 -14.69 -0.43
N GLU A 118 -13.08 -13.66 0.44
CA GLU A 118 -14.34 -13.21 1.02
C GLU A 118 -15.25 -12.47 0.01
N HIS A 119 -14.64 -11.92 -1.05
CA HIS A 119 -15.30 -11.13 -2.08
C HIS A 119 -14.92 -11.59 -3.51
N PRO A 120 -15.35 -12.78 -3.94
CA PRO A 120 -14.88 -13.41 -5.19
C PRO A 120 -15.27 -12.65 -6.48
N GLY A 121 -16.10 -11.63 -6.37
CA GLY A 121 -16.46 -10.76 -7.50
C GLY A 121 -15.49 -9.58 -7.72
N ILE A 122 -14.38 -9.49 -6.95
CA ILE A 122 -13.42 -8.39 -7.05
C ILE A 122 -12.18 -8.84 -7.81
N ASP A 123 -11.76 -8.04 -8.77
CA ASP A 123 -10.43 -8.10 -9.37
C ASP A 123 -9.52 -7.09 -8.68
N ILE A 124 -8.33 -7.50 -8.28
CA ILE A 124 -7.34 -6.61 -7.66
C ILE A 124 -6.22 -6.33 -8.66
N ARG A 125 -5.91 -5.05 -8.84
CA ARG A 125 -4.70 -4.58 -9.54
C ARG A 125 -3.83 -3.84 -8.55
N LEU A 126 -2.69 -4.42 -8.20
CA LEU A 126 -1.77 -3.89 -7.21
C LEU A 126 -0.48 -3.39 -7.88
N GLN A 127 -0.19 -2.12 -7.65
CA GLN A 127 1.07 -1.49 -8.04
C GLN A 127 1.98 -1.38 -6.83
N LEU A 128 3.19 -1.91 -6.93
CA LEU A 128 4.20 -1.84 -5.87
C LEU A 128 5.28 -0.84 -6.27
N SER A 129 5.42 0.24 -5.49
CA SER A 129 6.42 1.27 -5.74
C SER A 129 6.73 2.06 -4.48
N ASP A 130 8.03 2.25 -4.19
CA ASP A 130 8.51 3.11 -3.10
C ASP A 130 8.78 4.55 -3.55
N ARG A 131 8.66 4.82 -4.85
CA ARG A 131 8.56 6.21 -5.30
C ARG A 131 7.28 6.79 -4.68
N MET A 132 7.33 8.04 -4.26
CA MET A 132 6.12 8.78 -3.93
C MET A 132 5.30 8.86 -5.22
N ALA A 133 4.62 7.76 -5.54
CA ALA A 133 3.76 7.69 -6.71
C ALA A 133 2.78 8.84 -6.56
N ASN A 134 2.74 9.65 -7.58
CA ASN A 134 1.78 10.68 -7.71
C ASN A 134 0.42 9.96 -7.78
N VAL A 135 -0.29 9.90 -6.66
CA VAL A 135 -1.65 9.34 -6.58
C VAL A 135 -2.57 10.00 -7.61
N TYR A 136 -2.11 11.11 -8.19
CA TYR A 136 -2.78 11.85 -9.25
C TYR A 136 -2.37 11.43 -10.67
N SER A 137 -1.18 10.87 -10.87
CA SER A 137 -0.70 10.53 -12.22
C SER A 137 -1.05 9.11 -12.65
N GLU A 138 -1.46 8.27 -11.71
CA GLU A 138 -1.88 6.90 -11.99
C GLU A 138 -3.28 6.66 -11.42
N PRO A 139 -4.19 6.05 -12.17
CA PRO A 139 -5.55 5.78 -11.70
C PRO A 139 -5.51 4.72 -10.60
N VAL A 140 -5.58 5.16 -9.33
CA VAL A 140 -5.70 4.28 -8.17
C VAL A 140 -6.95 4.64 -7.37
N ASP A 141 -7.66 3.62 -6.86
CA ASP A 141 -8.79 3.82 -5.95
C ASP A 141 -8.32 4.16 -4.55
N ALA A 142 -7.21 3.51 -4.12
CA ALA A 142 -6.55 3.79 -2.85
C ALA A 142 -5.08 3.37 -2.86
N ALA A 143 -4.28 4.02 -2.01
CA ALA A 143 -2.87 3.72 -1.82
C ALA A 143 -2.55 3.54 -0.34
N PHE A 144 -1.78 2.51 0.00
CA PHE A 144 -1.17 2.36 1.32
C PHE A 144 0.06 3.27 1.40
N ARG A 145 0.18 4.08 2.44
CA ARG A 145 1.27 5.05 2.58
C ARG A 145 1.73 5.19 4.01
N TYR A 146 3.04 5.17 4.20
CA TYR A 146 3.68 5.57 5.44
C TYR A 146 3.78 7.09 5.54
N GLY A 147 3.51 7.62 6.72
CA GLY A 147 3.48 9.07 6.97
C GLY A 147 2.18 9.72 6.51
N LYS A 148 1.85 10.86 7.12
CA LYS A 148 0.67 11.64 6.76
C LYS A 148 0.92 12.34 5.41
N PRO A 149 0.00 12.25 4.43
CA PRO A 149 0.13 12.99 3.20
C PRO A 149 0.23 14.49 3.47
N GLN A 150 1.15 15.16 2.78
CA GLN A 150 1.29 16.62 2.86
C GLN A 150 0.21 17.34 2.07
N ASP A 151 -0.32 16.70 1.04
CA ASP A 151 -1.38 17.26 0.21
C ASP A 151 -2.74 17.13 0.90
N SER A 152 -3.35 18.28 1.19
CA SER A 152 -4.65 18.39 1.88
C SER A 152 -5.85 17.98 1.02
N SER A 153 -5.68 17.80 -0.30
CA SER A 153 -6.73 17.32 -1.21
C SER A 153 -6.96 15.82 -1.09
N LEU A 154 -5.94 15.07 -0.64
CA LEU A 154 -6.02 13.64 -0.41
C LEU A 154 -6.81 13.33 0.86
N VAL A 155 -7.55 12.23 0.82
CA VAL A 155 -8.25 11.72 2.00
C VAL A 155 -7.43 10.59 2.60
N ALA A 156 -6.88 10.82 3.79
CA ALA A 156 -6.09 9.84 4.53
C ALA A 156 -6.94 9.19 5.63
N LEU A 157 -7.10 7.88 5.54
CA LEU A 157 -7.75 7.05 6.56
C LEU A 157 -6.66 6.34 7.37
N PRO A 158 -6.57 6.54 8.68
CA PRO A 158 -5.55 5.87 9.49
C PRO A 158 -5.79 4.37 9.52
N LEU A 159 -4.72 3.59 9.36
CA LEU A 159 -4.67 2.14 9.52
C LEU A 159 -3.92 1.74 10.78
N ALA A 160 -2.77 2.38 11.04
CA ALA A 160 -1.97 2.19 12.24
C ALA A 160 -1.32 3.53 12.62
N ALA A 161 -1.94 4.25 13.58
CA ALA A 161 -1.52 5.60 13.94
C ALA A 161 -0.20 5.64 14.74
N ASP A 162 0.00 4.66 15.64
CA ASP A 162 1.13 4.60 16.56
C ASP A 162 2.29 3.74 16.04
N HIS A 163 2.23 3.37 14.76
CA HIS A 163 3.23 2.51 14.14
C HIS A 163 4.60 3.20 14.06
N ARG A 164 5.66 2.41 14.33
CA ARG A 164 7.04 2.90 14.40
C ARG A 164 7.98 2.08 13.54
N ARG A 165 9.17 2.64 13.34
CA ARG A 165 10.29 1.91 12.78
C ARG A 165 10.91 1.00 13.84
N VAL A 166 11.69 0.03 13.41
CA VAL A 166 12.55 -0.81 14.24
C VAL A 166 13.97 -0.80 13.66
N LEU A 167 14.93 -0.62 14.53
CA LEU A 167 16.34 -0.81 14.20
C LEU A 167 16.64 -2.29 14.33
N CYS A 168 17.16 -2.93 13.29
CA CYS A 168 17.37 -4.39 13.30
C CYS A 168 18.57 -4.82 12.44
N ALA A 169 19.12 -5.99 12.75
CA ALA A 169 20.14 -6.64 11.94
C ALA A 169 20.05 -8.16 12.10
N ALA A 170 20.66 -8.89 11.16
CA ALA A 170 20.77 -10.34 11.28
C ALA A 170 21.79 -10.74 12.37
N PRO A 171 21.57 -11.85 13.10
CA PRO A 171 22.52 -12.36 14.08
C PRO A 171 23.94 -12.53 13.53
N ALA A 172 24.08 -13.00 12.30
CA ALA A 172 25.38 -13.17 11.64
C ALA A 172 26.17 -11.87 11.49
N TYR A 173 25.49 -10.75 11.22
CA TYR A 173 26.13 -9.44 11.18
C TYR A 173 26.63 -9.02 12.56
N LEU A 174 25.82 -9.23 13.59
CA LEU A 174 26.15 -8.86 14.97
C LEU A 174 27.27 -9.71 15.55
N GLN A 175 27.35 -10.98 15.20
CA GLN A 175 28.48 -11.84 15.56
C GLN A 175 29.80 -11.35 14.98
N ALA A 176 29.78 -10.81 13.76
CA ALA A 176 31.00 -10.33 13.08
C ALA A 176 31.39 -8.89 13.47
N ARG A 177 30.43 -8.03 13.85
CA ARG A 177 30.65 -6.58 14.01
C ARG A 177 30.28 -6.04 15.38
N GLY A 178 29.73 -6.86 16.26
CA GLY A 178 29.14 -6.45 17.53
C GLY A 178 27.76 -5.81 17.36
N ALA A 179 27.03 -5.70 18.47
CA ALA A 179 25.75 -4.99 18.53
C ALA A 179 25.98 -3.55 19.01
N PRO A 180 25.38 -2.53 18.35
CA PRO A 180 25.44 -1.17 18.85
C PRO A 180 24.66 -1.05 20.16
N ALA A 181 25.31 -0.60 21.24
CA ALA A 181 24.66 -0.40 22.54
C ALA A 181 23.72 0.82 22.54
N THR A 182 24.04 1.82 21.74
CA THR A 182 23.24 3.05 21.58
C THR A 182 23.19 3.48 20.11
N PRO A 183 22.23 4.34 19.71
CA PRO A 183 22.18 4.88 18.37
C PRO A 183 23.47 5.60 17.94
N HIS A 184 24.21 6.22 18.85
CA HIS A 184 25.49 6.89 18.53
C HIS A 184 26.55 5.90 17.97
N ALA A 185 26.52 4.66 18.39
CA ALA A 185 27.44 3.63 17.93
C ALA A 185 27.21 3.25 16.45
N LEU A 186 26.08 3.62 15.86
CA LEU A 186 25.75 3.36 14.45
C LEU A 186 26.75 3.98 13.48
N ALA A 187 27.48 5.02 13.86
CA ALA A 187 28.55 5.62 13.06
C ALA A 187 29.64 4.59 12.67
N GLY A 188 29.86 3.56 13.50
CA GLY A 188 30.82 2.46 13.27
C GLY A 188 30.26 1.28 12.48
N HIS A 189 28.99 1.30 12.12
CA HIS A 189 28.32 0.19 11.44
C HIS A 189 27.94 0.51 9.99
N ASP A 190 27.78 -0.55 9.20
CA ASP A 190 27.28 -0.45 7.83
C ASP A 190 25.75 -0.32 7.87
N ALA A 191 25.22 0.80 7.44
CA ALA A 191 23.79 1.02 7.36
C ALA A 191 23.24 0.64 5.97
N LEU A 192 22.03 0.09 5.97
CA LEU A 192 21.26 -0.27 4.79
C LEU A 192 20.11 0.72 4.67
N CYS A 193 20.16 1.57 3.67
CA CYS A 193 19.22 2.68 3.52
C CYS A 193 18.29 2.48 2.34
N PHE A 194 17.06 2.96 2.48
CA PHE A 194 16.12 3.09 1.37
C PHE A 194 15.98 4.57 0.98
N MET A 195 15.42 4.79 -0.20
CA MET A 195 15.15 6.13 -0.70
C MET A 195 13.71 6.54 -0.36
N LEU A 196 13.54 7.80 0.03
CA LEU A 196 12.24 8.49 0.14
C LEU A 196 12.17 9.50 -1.02
N GLY A 197 11.52 9.11 -2.10
CA GLY A 197 11.61 9.87 -3.35
C GLY A 197 13.02 9.79 -3.92
N GLU A 198 13.70 10.95 -4.04
CA GLU A 198 15.09 11.04 -4.50
C GLU A 198 16.12 11.10 -3.37
N ASP A 199 15.66 11.28 -2.13
CA ASP A 199 16.50 11.42 -0.95
C ASP A 199 16.79 10.06 -0.30
N VAL A 200 18.03 9.86 0.13
CA VAL A 200 18.42 8.71 0.94
C VAL A 200 18.01 8.93 2.37
N HIS A 201 17.28 7.98 2.94
CA HIS A 201 16.93 7.99 4.36
C HIS A 201 18.14 7.57 5.21
N ASP A 202 19.13 8.47 5.34
CA ASP A 202 20.39 8.28 6.09
C ASP A 202 20.45 9.04 7.41
N ARG A 203 19.37 9.77 7.77
CA ARG A 203 19.23 10.50 9.02
C ARG A 203 18.17 9.82 9.87
N TRP A 204 18.61 9.05 10.88
CA TRP A 204 17.74 8.25 11.72
C TRP A 204 17.52 8.93 13.05
N ARG A 205 16.27 9.02 13.47
CA ARG A 205 15.88 9.71 14.72
C ARG A 205 15.52 8.69 15.78
N PHE A 206 15.98 8.98 16.98
CA PHE A 206 15.70 8.19 18.16
C PHE A 206 15.42 9.13 19.33
N TRP A 207 14.75 8.64 20.36
CA TRP A 207 14.51 9.36 21.58
C TRP A 207 14.95 8.49 22.74
N ASP A 208 15.67 9.09 23.71
CA ASP A 208 16.08 8.41 24.93
C ASP A 208 14.93 8.28 25.93
N ALA A 209 15.19 7.69 27.11
CA ALA A 209 14.19 7.53 28.16
C ALA A 209 13.67 8.87 28.74
N ALA A 210 14.43 9.96 28.60
CA ALA A 210 14.02 11.32 28.99
C ALA A 210 13.23 12.03 27.89
N GLY A 211 13.05 11.40 26.71
CA GLY A 211 12.38 11.97 25.55
C GLY A 211 13.26 12.92 24.74
N GLN A 212 14.58 12.94 24.99
CA GLN A 212 15.50 13.77 24.23
C GLN A 212 15.76 13.15 22.85
N GLU A 213 15.62 13.96 21.79
CA GLU A 213 15.86 13.53 20.40
C GLU A 213 17.36 13.41 20.14
N VAL A 214 17.72 12.30 19.50
CA VAL A 214 19.05 12.04 18.96
C VAL A 214 18.92 11.77 17.47
N LEU A 215 19.54 12.59 16.64
CA LEU A 215 19.64 12.43 15.19
C LEU A 215 20.99 11.84 14.85
N VAL A 216 21.00 10.65 14.25
CA VAL A 216 22.22 9.98 13.80
C VAL A 216 22.26 9.98 12.29
N ARG A 217 23.32 10.54 11.73
CA ARG A 217 23.64 10.36 10.31
C ARG A 217 24.44 9.09 10.14
N VAL A 218 23.89 8.11 9.43
CA VAL A 218 24.51 6.81 9.24
C VAL A 218 25.33 6.76 7.95
N ARG A 219 26.31 5.85 7.93
CA ARG A 219 27.06 5.55 6.71
C ARG A 219 26.28 4.59 5.83
N SER A 220 25.63 5.11 4.79
CA SER A 220 24.86 4.30 3.82
C SER A 220 25.81 3.48 2.95
N ARG A 221 26.00 2.21 3.30
CA ARG A 221 26.82 1.29 2.49
C ARG A 221 26.07 0.78 1.26
N ASN A 222 24.81 0.41 1.47
CA ASN A 222 23.92 -0.04 0.41
C ASN A 222 22.64 0.80 0.45
N VAL A 223 22.22 1.27 -0.71
CA VAL A 223 21.03 2.09 -0.90
C VAL A 223 20.16 1.48 -1.99
N SER A 224 18.86 1.44 -1.78
CA SER A 224 17.90 1.00 -2.80
C SER A 224 16.65 1.86 -2.77
N ASN A 225 16.04 2.05 -3.92
CA ASN A 225 14.71 2.61 -4.08
C ASN A 225 13.60 1.54 -3.94
N ASP A 226 13.96 0.33 -3.51
CA ASP A 226 13.06 -0.78 -3.21
C ASP A 226 13.30 -1.22 -1.76
N GLY A 227 12.30 -1.02 -0.89
CA GLY A 227 12.38 -1.33 0.54
C GLY A 227 12.58 -2.82 0.82
N ASP A 228 12.04 -3.71 -0.02
CA ASP A 228 12.22 -5.15 0.10
C ASP A 228 13.67 -5.57 -0.19
N ALA A 229 14.35 -4.90 -1.11
CA ALA A 229 15.79 -5.12 -1.34
C ALA A 229 16.62 -4.80 -0.08
N VAL A 230 16.29 -3.69 0.59
CA VAL A 230 16.95 -3.31 1.86
C VAL A 230 16.70 -4.34 2.96
N ARG A 231 15.45 -4.80 3.11
CA ARG A 231 15.09 -5.87 4.04
C ARG A 231 15.88 -7.16 3.76
N ARG A 232 15.95 -7.57 2.49
CA ARG A 232 16.70 -8.78 2.07
C ARG A 232 18.20 -8.67 2.35
N TRP A 233 18.80 -7.49 2.19
CA TRP A 233 20.19 -7.26 2.60
C TRP A 233 20.37 -7.39 4.11
N ALA A 234 19.44 -6.86 4.91
CA ALA A 234 19.49 -6.99 6.36
C ALA A 234 19.44 -8.45 6.80
N VAL A 235 18.49 -9.23 6.28
CA VAL A 235 18.36 -10.69 6.57
C VAL A 235 19.63 -11.45 6.16
N ARG A 236 20.32 -11.03 5.10
CA ARG A 236 21.59 -11.62 4.65
C ARG A 236 22.82 -11.12 5.43
N GLY A 237 22.64 -10.36 6.51
CA GLY A 237 23.72 -9.89 7.35
C GLY A 237 24.64 -8.84 6.69
N ARG A 238 24.10 -8.02 5.79
CA ARG A 238 24.91 -7.00 5.08
C ARG A 238 25.05 -5.69 5.85
N GLY A 239 24.32 -5.52 6.95
CA GLY A 239 24.33 -4.31 7.75
C GLY A 239 23.12 -4.18 8.66
N ILE A 240 22.96 -2.99 9.23
CA ILE A 240 21.85 -2.60 10.09
C ILE A 240 20.81 -1.88 9.24
N ALA A 241 19.53 -2.22 9.41
CA ALA A 241 18.41 -1.57 8.75
C ALA A 241 17.51 -0.85 9.77
N TYR A 242 16.89 0.25 9.34
CA TYR A 242 15.90 1.02 10.10
C TYR A 242 14.59 1.01 9.33
N LYS A 243 13.77 0.00 9.59
CA LYS A 243 12.59 -0.34 8.78
C LYS A 243 11.30 -0.12 9.56
N SER A 244 10.18 0.01 8.86
CA SER A 244 8.87 -0.17 9.45
C SER A 244 8.81 -1.55 10.13
N TYR A 245 8.24 -1.61 11.33
CA TYR A 245 8.10 -2.89 12.04
C TYR A 245 7.30 -3.89 11.21
N PHE A 246 6.23 -3.46 10.55
CA PHE A 246 5.41 -4.35 9.73
C PHE A 246 6.20 -5.03 8.61
N ASP A 247 7.16 -4.32 8.01
CA ASP A 247 7.96 -4.84 6.91
C ASP A 247 8.90 -5.98 7.34
N VAL A 248 9.24 -6.08 8.63
CA VAL A 248 10.21 -7.03 9.18
C VAL A 248 9.65 -7.90 10.31
N ALA A 249 8.35 -7.81 10.61
CA ALA A 249 7.71 -8.51 11.72
C ALA A 249 7.94 -10.04 11.66
N ASP A 250 7.80 -10.64 10.48
CA ASP A 250 8.03 -12.08 10.28
C ASP A 250 9.50 -12.47 10.42
N ASP A 251 10.44 -11.59 10.04
CA ASP A 251 11.87 -11.84 10.21
C ASP A 251 12.28 -11.74 11.67
N LEU A 252 11.70 -10.80 12.41
CA LEU A 252 11.87 -10.67 13.85
C LEU A 252 11.25 -11.86 14.58
N ALA A 253 10.07 -12.32 14.15
CA ALA A 253 9.41 -13.49 14.72
C ALA A 253 10.21 -14.77 14.54
N ALA A 254 10.81 -14.93 13.37
CA ALA A 254 11.61 -16.09 13.01
C ALA A 254 13.08 -16.00 13.46
N GLY A 255 13.50 -14.93 14.14
CA GLY A 255 14.87 -14.72 14.58
C GLY A 255 15.87 -14.47 13.44
N ARG A 256 15.41 -14.23 12.21
CA ARG A 256 16.28 -13.84 11.09
C ARG A 256 16.85 -12.45 11.26
N LEU A 257 16.09 -11.58 11.92
CA LEU A 257 16.51 -10.27 12.40
C LEU A 257 16.29 -10.19 13.90
N VAL A 258 17.11 -9.39 14.58
CA VAL A 258 16.93 -9.04 15.99
C VAL A 258 16.84 -7.53 16.14
N PRO A 259 15.98 -7.03 17.05
CA PRO A 259 15.87 -5.60 17.32
C PRO A 259 17.11 -5.12 18.07
N LEU A 260 17.49 -3.87 17.84
CA LEU A 260 18.66 -3.23 18.43
C LEU A 260 18.23 -2.00 19.24
N CYS A 261 19.07 -1.61 20.20
CA CYS A 261 18.85 -0.43 21.05
C CYS A 261 17.48 -0.43 21.75
N PRO A 262 17.09 -1.46 22.51
CA PRO A 262 15.72 -1.62 23.03
C PRO A 262 15.28 -0.51 24.02
N GLY A 263 16.21 0.23 24.61
CA GLY A 263 15.93 1.36 25.51
C GLY A 263 15.59 2.66 24.79
N TRP A 264 15.60 2.66 23.45
CA TRP A 264 15.39 3.87 22.64
C TRP A 264 14.05 3.81 21.91
N THR A 265 13.33 4.93 21.96
CA THR A 265 12.13 5.10 21.15
C THR A 265 12.53 5.45 19.71
N THR A 266 11.91 4.81 18.74
CA THR A 266 12.19 4.96 17.32
C THR A 266 11.23 5.91 16.63
N GLU A 267 11.51 6.27 15.39
CA GLU A 267 10.71 7.19 14.59
C GLU A 267 9.29 6.66 14.35
N ALA A 268 8.29 7.50 14.61
CA ALA A 268 6.91 7.20 14.28
C ALA A 268 6.72 7.25 12.75
N VAL A 269 6.06 6.25 12.22
CA VAL A 269 5.80 6.12 10.78
C VAL A 269 4.38 5.59 10.56
N PRO A 270 3.35 6.37 10.93
CA PRO A 270 1.97 5.93 10.86
C PRO A 270 1.59 5.47 9.46
N LEU A 271 0.75 4.43 9.36
CA LEU A 271 0.27 3.89 8.10
C LEU A 271 -1.15 4.38 7.82
N PHE A 272 -1.37 4.82 6.58
CA PHE A 272 -2.66 5.30 6.09
C PHE A 272 -3.09 4.54 4.83
N LEU A 273 -4.40 4.43 4.65
CA LEU A 273 -5.00 4.22 3.34
C LEU A 273 -5.40 5.60 2.79
N VAL A 274 -4.82 5.97 1.68
CA VAL A 274 -5.00 7.29 1.05
C VAL A 274 -5.82 7.13 -0.22
N ALA A 275 -6.87 7.92 -0.35
CA ALA A 275 -7.68 7.99 -1.56
C ALA A 275 -7.54 9.39 -2.20
N PRO A 276 -7.59 9.51 -3.55
CA PRO A 276 -7.46 10.79 -4.26
C PRO A 276 -8.54 11.80 -3.88
N SER A 277 -9.74 11.34 -3.52
CA SER A 277 -10.83 12.20 -3.08
C SER A 277 -11.84 11.46 -2.19
N ARG A 278 -12.73 12.20 -1.53
CA ARG A 278 -13.83 11.61 -0.75
C ARG A 278 -14.78 10.76 -1.60
N ARG A 279 -14.90 11.05 -2.90
CA ARG A 279 -15.77 10.32 -3.83
C ARG A 279 -15.26 8.90 -4.10
N GLN A 280 -13.94 8.69 -4.04
CA GLN A 280 -13.31 7.38 -4.21
C GLN A 280 -13.35 6.52 -2.94
N LEU A 281 -13.80 7.06 -1.81
CA LEU A 281 -14.10 6.25 -0.62
C LEU A 281 -15.40 5.47 -0.80
N THR A 282 -15.41 4.59 -1.80
CA THR A 282 -16.53 3.68 -2.06
C THR A 282 -16.73 2.74 -0.87
N PRO A 283 -17.89 2.09 -0.74
CA PRO A 283 -18.10 1.04 0.26
C PRO A 283 -17.07 -0.08 0.20
N LEU A 284 -16.59 -0.44 -1.00
CA LEU A 284 -15.53 -1.43 -1.20
C LEU A 284 -14.18 -0.95 -0.59
N VAL A 285 -13.77 0.29 -0.84
CA VAL A 285 -12.54 0.87 -0.27
C VAL A 285 -12.64 0.97 1.26
N ARG A 286 -13.82 1.28 1.81
CA ARG A 286 -14.05 1.29 3.26
C ARG A 286 -13.97 -0.11 3.86
N ALA A 287 -14.58 -1.11 3.21
CA ALA A 287 -14.50 -2.50 3.64
C ALA A 287 -13.06 -3.00 3.63
N LEU A 288 -12.30 -2.69 2.57
CA LEU A 288 -10.86 -3.00 2.52
C LEU A 288 -10.11 -2.34 3.69
N ARG A 289 -10.38 -1.06 3.96
CA ARG A 289 -9.75 -0.33 5.07
C ARG A 289 -10.01 -1.02 6.41
N ASP A 290 -11.26 -1.39 6.68
CA ASP A 290 -11.65 -2.03 7.93
C ASP A 290 -10.99 -3.41 8.08
N PHE A 291 -10.99 -4.20 7.01
CA PHE A 291 -10.31 -5.49 6.94
C PHE A 291 -8.80 -5.38 7.21
N MET A 292 -8.13 -4.42 6.59
CA MET A 292 -6.70 -4.19 6.77
C MET A 292 -6.38 -3.65 8.16
N ALA A 293 -7.17 -2.70 8.68
CA ALA A 293 -6.98 -2.14 10.01
C ALA A 293 -7.05 -3.21 11.11
N GLN A 294 -8.01 -4.12 11.02
CA GLN A 294 -8.13 -5.23 11.96
C GLN A 294 -6.88 -6.12 11.97
N ARG A 295 -6.36 -6.49 10.80
CA ARG A 295 -5.15 -7.33 10.69
C ARG A 295 -3.90 -6.63 11.17
N LEU A 296 -3.77 -5.34 10.87
CA LEU A 296 -2.66 -4.51 11.35
C LEU A 296 -2.68 -4.35 12.87
N GLN A 297 -3.86 -4.26 13.51
CA GLN A 297 -3.98 -4.23 14.96
C GLN A 297 -3.45 -5.52 15.60
N VAL A 298 -3.76 -6.67 15.03
CA VAL A 298 -3.23 -7.96 15.50
C VAL A 298 -1.71 -8.01 15.37
N LEU A 299 -1.18 -7.56 14.24
CA LEU A 299 0.27 -7.52 14.00
C LEU A 299 0.98 -6.54 14.94
N ALA A 300 0.40 -5.37 15.22
CA ALA A 300 0.92 -4.38 16.17
C ALA A 300 0.85 -4.87 17.63
N GLY A 301 -0.19 -5.62 18.00
CA GLY A 301 -0.30 -6.25 19.32
C GLY A 301 0.85 -7.22 19.63
N ALA A 302 1.32 -7.94 18.61
CA ALA A 302 2.50 -8.82 18.73
C ALA A 302 3.81 -8.04 18.94
N GLU A 303 3.91 -6.79 18.48
CA GLU A 303 5.04 -5.89 18.76
C GLU A 303 5.12 -5.52 20.25
N SER A 304 3.98 -5.09 20.81
CA SER A 304 3.90 -4.63 22.21
C SER A 304 4.23 -5.73 23.21
N GLY A 305 3.81 -6.97 22.93
CA GLY A 305 4.15 -8.14 23.76
C GLY A 305 5.65 -8.42 23.82
N ARG A 306 6.35 -8.32 22.70
CA ARG A 306 7.81 -8.57 22.63
C ARG A 306 8.65 -7.46 23.25
N GLN A 307 8.21 -6.20 23.14
CA GLN A 307 8.92 -5.08 23.79
C GLN A 307 8.81 -5.16 25.34
N GLY A 308 7.74 -5.75 25.86
CA GLY A 308 7.58 -6.03 27.28
C GLY A 308 8.55 -7.11 27.81
N GLU A 309 8.74 -8.19 27.05
CA GLU A 309 9.66 -9.29 27.42
C GLU A 309 11.14 -8.87 27.40
N THR A 310 11.55 -8.04 26.43
CA THR A 310 12.92 -7.52 26.36
C THR A 310 13.25 -6.51 27.47
N ARG A 311 12.26 -5.78 28.00
CA ARG A 311 12.44 -4.88 29.16
C ARG A 311 12.49 -5.62 30.48
N GLY A 312 11.81 -6.76 30.61
CA GLY A 312 11.80 -7.59 31.83
C GLY A 312 13.06 -8.45 32.01
N GLY A 313 13.73 -8.82 30.93
CA GLY A 313 14.93 -9.68 30.98
C GLY A 313 16.23 -8.97 31.36
N ALA A 314 16.27 -7.63 31.38
CA ALA A 314 17.49 -6.88 31.74
C ALA A 314 17.61 -6.56 33.25
N ALA A 315 16.60 -6.89 34.07
CA ALA A 315 16.56 -6.55 35.51
C ALA A 315 16.97 -7.68 36.45
N GLY A 316 17.50 -8.80 35.93
CA GLY A 316 17.82 -9.97 36.74
C GLY A 316 19.21 -10.54 36.47
N ALA A 317 20.28 -9.77 36.70
CA ALA A 317 21.60 -10.34 36.99
C ALA A 317 21.89 -10.09 38.49
N PRO A 318 22.04 -11.13 39.34
CA PRO A 318 22.51 -10.94 40.70
C PRO A 318 24.01 -10.69 40.67
N ASP A 319 24.44 -9.86 41.63
CA ASP A 319 25.83 -9.55 42.01
C ASP A 319 26.71 -10.81 42.20
#